data_42512570121ca81c7c65b4b06f8a96dd
#
_entry.id   42512570121ca81c7c65b4b06f8a96dd
#
_cell.length_a   1.000
_cell.length_b   1.000
_cell.length_c   1.000
_cell.angle_alpha   90.00
_cell.angle_beta   90.00
_cell.angle_gamma   90.00
#
_symmetry.space_group_name_H-M   'P 1'
#
loop_
_entity.id
_entity.type
_entity.pdbx_description
1 polymer ?
#
loop_
_entity_poly.entity_id
_entity_poly.type
_entity_poly.pdbx_seq_one_letter_code
_entity_poly.pdbx_strand_id
1 'polypeptide(L)'
;MRVLVLGAGVVGTASAWYLARAGHQVTVIDRQPVAGNETSFANGGQISVSHAEPWANPHVLVRLRKWLGREDAPLLWRWRADPAQLAWGLRFLGECLPGSTRRNMEAIVAMALYSRGCLQRLRQELGLQYDHLERGILHIYTDREEFSVAMEAAQDMRHLGLDRLTVDTETCLKIEPALAGAPELLVGGHYTRSAASADAHKFTQALAEQARAIG
;
A
#
# COMPACT_ATOMS: atom_id res chain seq x y z
N MET A 1 -5.49 24.43 19.22
CA MET A 1 -5.79 25.08 17.94
C MET A 1 -7.11 24.53 17.40
N ARG A 2 -7.77 25.29 16.50
CA ARG A 2 -8.92 24.75 15.74
C ARG A 2 -8.40 24.21 14.40
N VAL A 3 -8.73 22.96 14.08
CA VAL A 3 -8.26 22.28 12.85
C VAL A 3 -9.46 21.74 12.07
N LEU A 4 -9.47 21.99 10.77
CA LEU A 4 -10.45 21.45 9.85
C LEU A 4 -9.78 20.34 9.01
N VAL A 5 -10.34 19.12 9.05
CA VAL A 5 -9.92 17.98 8.23
C VAL A 5 -10.94 17.76 7.12
N LEU A 6 -10.49 17.78 5.87
CA LEU A 6 -11.32 17.53 4.70
C LEU A 6 -11.19 16.07 4.25
N GLY A 7 -12.28 15.32 4.40
CA GLY A 7 -12.37 13.90 4.09
C GLY A 7 -12.31 13.02 5.34
N ALA A 8 -13.28 12.11 5.47
CA ALA A 8 -13.40 11.14 6.56
C ALA A 8 -13.03 9.71 6.11
N GLY A 9 -12.13 9.57 5.13
CA GLY A 9 -11.49 8.31 4.82
C GLY A 9 -10.47 7.94 5.90
N VAL A 10 -9.80 6.79 5.76
CA VAL A 10 -8.84 6.28 6.76
C VAL A 10 -7.75 7.31 7.13
N VAL A 11 -7.22 8.06 6.17
CA VAL A 11 -6.19 9.07 6.41
C VAL A 11 -6.74 10.25 7.20
N GLY A 12 -7.88 10.80 6.79
CA GLY A 12 -8.51 11.94 7.47
C GLY A 12 -8.96 11.57 8.89
N THR A 13 -9.54 10.40 9.06
CA THR A 13 -9.98 9.89 10.38
C THR A 13 -8.79 9.65 11.31
N ALA A 14 -7.69 9.06 10.81
CA ALA A 14 -6.47 8.88 11.60
C ALA A 14 -5.85 10.24 11.99
N SER A 15 -5.82 11.20 11.06
CA SER A 15 -5.33 12.56 11.33
C SER A 15 -6.19 13.24 12.41
N ALA A 16 -7.52 13.12 12.29
CA ALA A 16 -8.45 13.69 13.27
C ALA A 16 -8.24 13.10 14.67
N TRP A 17 -8.08 11.77 14.77
CA TRP A 17 -7.79 11.09 16.01
C TRP A 17 -6.53 11.62 16.69
N TYR A 18 -5.41 11.64 15.97
CA TYR A 18 -4.14 12.10 16.54
C TYR A 18 -4.15 13.58 16.92
N LEU A 19 -4.82 14.43 16.15
CA LEU A 19 -4.96 15.85 16.44
C LEU A 19 -5.84 16.08 17.67
N ALA A 20 -6.98 15.39 17.79
CA ALA A 20 -7.86 15.47 18.95
C ALA A 20 -7.15 14.98 20.21
N ARG A 21 -6.44 13.85 20.13
CA ARG A 21 -5.60 13.31 21.22
C ARG A 21 -4.49 14.29 21.64
N ALA A 22 -3.98 15.11 20.72
CA ALA A 22 -3.01 16.18 21.00
C ALA A 22 -3.64 17.45 21.60
N GLY A 23 -4.95 17.45 21.92
CA GLY A 23 -5.68 18.56 22.52
C GLY A 23 -6.13 19.64 21.55
N HIS A 24 -6.23 19.34 20.27
CA HIS A 24 -6.79 20.26 19.28
C HIS A 24 -8.31 20.08 19.15
N GLN A 25 -9.03 21.18 18.87
CA GLN A 25 -10.43 21.12 18.45
C GLN A 25 -10.48 20.74 16.97
N VAL A 26 -11.01 19.56 16.65
CA VAL A 26 -11.01 19.03 15.30
C VAL A 26 -12.42 18.97 14.75
N THR A 27 -12.59 19.49 13.53
CA THR A 27 -13.83 19.33 12.75
C THR A 27 -13.49 18.55 11.49
N VAL A 28 -14.18 17.43 11.25
CA VAL A 28 -14.05 16.65 10.04
C VAL A 28 -15.24 16.92 9.12
N ILE A 29 -14.99 17.23 7.86
CA ILE A 29 -16.03 17.40 6.84
C ILE A 29 -15.82 16.36 5.74
N ASP A 30 -16.87 15.64 5.40
CA ASP A 30 -16.92 14.72 4.28
C ASP A 30 -18.19 14.90 3.47
N ARG A 31 -18.14 14.55 2.19
CA ARG A 31 -19.32 14.56 1.31
C ARG A 31 -20.27 13.38 1.57
N GLN A 32 -19.75 12.33 2.21
CA GLN A 32 -20.52 11.16 2.60
C GLN A 32 -21.05 11.30 4.02
N PRO A 33 -22.21 10.72 4.33
CA PRO A 33 -22.84 10.83 5.65
C PRO A 33 -22.09 10.04 6.73
N VAL A 34 -21.27 9.07 6.33
CA VAL A 34 -20.54 8.18 7.23
C VAL A 34 -19.06 8.10 6.83
N ALA A 35 -18.18 8.02 7.82
CA ALA A 35 -16.75 7.85 7.59
C ALA A 35 -16.43 6.55 6.84
N GLY A 36 -15.46 6.61 5.95
CA GLY A 36 -14.95 5.45 5.23
C GLY A 36 -15.77 4.99 4.02
N ASN A 37 -16.80 5.73 3.58
CA ASN A 37 -17.70 5.30 2.52
C ASN A 37 -17.19 5.51 1.08
N GLU A 38 -15.91 5.85 0.90
CA GLU A 38 -15.29 6.00 -0.43
C GLU A 38 -14.22 4.92 -0.63
N THR A 39 -12.99 5.28 -0.99
CA THR A 39 -11.88 4.34 -1.21
C THR A 39 -11.61 3.43 -0.01
N SER A 40 -11.86 3.89 1.21
CA SER A 40 -11.71 3.06 2.42
C SER A 40 -12.78 1.97 2.54
N PHE A 41 -13.93 2.11 1.87
CA PHE A 41 -14.97 1.09 1.77
C PHE A 41 -14.55 -0.01 0.79
N ALA A 42 -14.12 0.38 -0.41
CA ALA A 42 -13.70 -0.53 -1.47
C ALA A 42 -12.16 -0.63 -1.49
N ASN A 43 -11.59 -1.35 -0.51
CA ASN A 43 -10.15 -1.48 -0.32
C ASN A 43 -9.77 -2.96 -0.15
N GLY A 44 -8.60 -3.36 -0.65
CA GLY A 44 -8.07 -4.72 -0.50
C GLY A 44 -7.68 -5.11 0.92
N GLY A 45 -7.71 -4.18 1.88
CA GLY A 45 -7.49 -4.43 3.31
C GLY A 45 -6.10 -4.95 3.66
N GLN A 46 -5.13 -4.81 2.79
CA GLN A 46 -3.77 -5.29 3.02
C GLN A 46 -2.98 -4.31 3.91
N ILE A 47 -2.39 -4.84 4.97
CA ILE A 47 -1.43 -4.16 5.84
C ILE A 47 -0.05 -4.72 5.48
N SER A 48 0.48 -4.26 4.34
CA SER A 48 1.70 -4.78 3.75
C SER A 48 2.80 -3.72 3.72
N VAL A 49 3.91 -3.98 4.42
CA VAL A 49 5.13 -3.19 4.34
C VAL A 49 5.97 -3.62 3.13
N SER A 50 5.81 -4.85 2.67
CA SER A 50 6.61 -5.46 1.59
C SER A 50 6.17 -5.06 0.19
N HIS A 51 5.12 -4.24 0.03
CA HIS A 51 4.71 -3.68 -1.26
C HIS A 51 5.23 -2.24 -1.41
N ALA A 52 6.53 -2.07 -1.16
CA ALA A 52 7.21 -0.78 -1.06
C ALA A 52 8.02 -0.39 -2.30
N GLU A 53 7.81 -1.09 -3.43
CA GLU A 53 8.45 -0.72 -4.69
C GLU A 53 7.92 0.62 -5.20
N PRO A 54 8.79 1.60 -5.50
CA PRO A 54 8.36 2.82 -6.16
C PRO A 54 7.81 2.52 -7.56
N TRP A 55 6.73 3.21 -7.95
CA TRP A 55 6.23 3.14 -9.32
C TRP A 55 7.26 3.59 -10.33
N ALA A 56 8.01 4.65 -10.00
CA ALA A 56 9.14 5.11 -10.80
C ALA A 56 10.35 4.22 -10.49
N ASN A 57 10.65 3.28 -11.38
CA ASN A 57 11.80 2.39 -11.31
C ASN A 57 12.37 2.13 -12.71
N PRO A 58 13.60 1.60 -12.85
CA PRO A 58 14.23 1.36 -14.16
C PRO A 58 13.44 0.45 -15.09
N HIS A 59 12.73 -0.55 -14.55
CA HIS A 59 11.95 -1.52 -15.34
C HIS A 59 10.74 -0.86 -16.01
N VAL A 60 10.19 0.21 -15.41
CA VAL A 60 9.07 0.97 -16.01
C VAL A 60 9.48 1.60 -17.32
N LEU A 61 10.72 2.06 -17.47
CA LEU A 61 11.21 2.67 -18.71
C LEU A 61 11.12 1.71 -19.91
N VAL A 62 11.39 0.42 -19.69
CA VAL A 62 11.26 -0.62 -20.69
C VAL A 62 9.78 -0.90 -20.99
N ARG A 63 8.95 -0.94 -19.95
CA ARG A 63 7.50 -1.21 -20.05
C ARG A 63 6.71 -0.05 -20.67
N LEU A 64 7.17 1.19 -20.52
CA LEU A 64 6.52 2.38 -21.11
C LEU A 64 6.25 2.21 -22.60
N ARG A 65 7.15 1.58 -23.36
CA ARG A 65 6.95 1.32 -24.79
C ARG A 65 5.74 0.42 -25.06
N LYS A 66 5.45 -0.53 -24.16
CA LYS A 66 4.31 -1.46 -24.26
C LYS A 66 3.01 -0.80 -23.77
N TRP A 67 3.09 0.21 -22.92
CA TRP A 67 1.93 0.87 -22.31
C TRP A 67 1.42 2.09 -23.06
N LEU A 68 2.32 2.81 -23.74
CA LEU A 68 1.95 4.01 -24.50
C LEU A 68 0.90 3.67 -25.58
N GLY A 69 -0.24 4.37 -25.49
CA GLY A 69 -1.36 4.19 -26.43
C GLY A 69 -2.35 3.08 -26.09
N ARG A 70 -2.17 2.37 -24.96
CA ARG A 70 -3.12 1.35 -24.50
C ARG A 70 -3.99 1.92 -23.38
N GLU A 71 -5.31 1.75 -23.47
CA GLU A 71 -6.26 2.22 -22.46
C GLU A 71 -6.32 1.32 -21.21
N ASP A 72 -5.93 0.04 -21.36
CA ASP A 72 -5.85 -0.97 -20.31
C ASP A 72 -4.50 -1.00 -19.57
N ALA A 73 -3.57 -0.10 -19.92
CA ALA A 73 -2.27 -0.05 -19.28
C ALA A 73 -2.32 0.57 -17.88
N PRO A 74 -1.44 0.14 -16.94
CA PRO A 74 -1.35 0.73 -15.59
C PRO A 74 -1.07 2.24 -15.59
N LEU A 75 -0.38 2.75 -16.61
CA LEU A 75 -0.13 4.16 -16.83
C LEU A 75 -0.79 4.62 -18.13
N LEU A 76 -1.92 5.31 -18.01
CA LEU A 76 -2.60 5.93 -19.15
C LEU A 76 -2.02 7.32 -19.40
N TRP A 77 -1.25 7.48 -20.49
CA TRP A 77 -0.72 8.76 -20.91
C TRP A 77 -1.54 9.33 -22.06
N ARG A 78 -2.31 10.37 -21.80
CA ARG A 78 -3.04 11.14 -22.81
C ARG A 78 -2.28 12.44 -23.10
N TRP A 79 -1.76 12.57 -24.32
CA TRP A 79 -1.04 13.77 -24.74
C TRP A 79 -1.92 15.02 -24.60
N ARG A 80 -1.38 16.01 -23.90
CA ARG A 80 -1.92 17.36 -23.84
C ARG A 80 -0.78 18.35 -24.06
N ALA A 81 -1.07 19.46 -24.73
CA ALA A 81 -0.10 20.59 -24.85
C ALA A 81 -0.07 21.37 -23.52
N ASP A 82 0.34 20.70 -22.45
CA ASP A 82 0.37 21.24 -21.08
C ASP A 82 1.82 21.16 -20.54
N PRO A 83 2.45 22.31 -20.27
CA PRO A 83 3.80 22.36 -19.71
C PRO A 83 3.92 21.61 -18.36
N ALA A 84 2.85 21.59 -17.56
CA ALA A 84 2.85 20.88 -16.29
C ALA A 84 2.91 19.36 -16.49
N GLN A 85 2.24 18.82 -17.52
CA GLN A 85 2.32 17.42 -17.88
C GLN A 85 3.74 17.03 -18.33
N LEU A 86 4.39 17.87 -19.14
CA LEU A 86 5.77 17.64 -19.58
C LEU A 86 6.75 17.70 -18.41
N ALA A 87 6.63 18.69 -17.53
CA ALA A 87 7.47 18.81 -16.35
C ALA A 87 7.31 17.62 -15.41
N TRP A 88 6.06 17.13 -15.22
CA TRP A 88 5.78 15.92 -14.46
C TRP A 88 6.45 14.69 -15.09
N GLY A 89 6.32 14.53 -16.42
CA GLY A 89 6.93 13.42 -17.15
C GLY A 89 8.45 13.38 -17.01
N LEU A 90 9.12 14.53 -17.14
CA LEU A 90 10.57 14.64 -16.97
C LEU A 90 11.00 14.28 -15.52
N ARG A 91 10.27 14.77 -14.52
CA ARG A 91 10.53 14.40 -13.11
C ARG A 91 10.33 12.90 -12.88
N PHE A 92 9.26 12.32 -13.41
CA PHE A 92 9.00 10.88 -13.33
C PHE A 92 10.16 10.06 -13.91
N LEU A 93 10.67 10.46 -15.11
CA LEU A 93 11.82 9.79 -15.72
C LEU A 93 13.09 9.92 -14.84
N GLY A 94 13.30 11.06 -14.21
CA GLY A 94 14.40 11.26 -13.26
C GLY A 94 14.29 10.36 -12.02
N GLU A 95 13.06 10.12 -11.52
CA GLU A 95 12.82 9.23 -10.40
C GLU A 95 12.93 7.74 -10.79
N CYS A 96 12.91 7.40 -12.09
CA CYS A 96 13.18 6.04 -12.57
C CYS A 96 14.67 5.65 -12.54
N LEU A 97 15.58 6.58 -12.25
CA LEU A 97 17.02 6.26 -12.14
C LEU A 97 17.30 5.38 -10.92
N PRO A 98 18.25 4.43 -11.00
CA PRO A 98 18.53 3.47 -9.90
C PRO A 98 18.75 4.14 -8.54
N GLY A 99 19.51 5.23 -8.50
CA GLY A 99 19.78 5.96 -7.25
C GLY A 99 18.55 6.61 -6.63
N SER A 100 17.65 7.18 -7.46
CA SER A 100 16.37 7.74 -7.02
C SER A 100 15.43 6.63 -6.54
N THR A 101 15.32 5.54 -7.32
CA THR A 101 14.49 4.38 -6.96
C THR A 101 14.88 3.81 -5.60
N ARG A 102 16.18 3.61 -5.35
CA ARG A 102 16.68 3.10 -4.07
C ARG A 102 16.33 4.04 -2.90
N ARG A 103 16.62 5.33 -3.04
CA ARG A 103 16.29 6.35 -2.02
C ARG A 103 14.79 6.37 -1.72
N ASN A 104 13.95 6.31 -2.75
CA ASN A 104 12.50 6.31 -2.61
C ASN A 104 12.01 5.02 -1.93
N MET A 105 12.58 3.86 -2.27
CA MET A 105 12.28 2.58 -1.61
C MET A 105 12.63 2.64 -0.11
N GLU A 106 13.81 3.13 0.25
CA GLU A 106 14.23 3.30 1.64
C GLU A 106 13.24 4.19 2.43
N ALA A 107 12.82 5.30 1.83
CA ALA A 107 11.84 6.20 2.46
C ALA A 107 10.45 5.56 2.62
N ILE A 108 9.97 4.83 1.61
CA ILE A 108 8.69 4.13 1.64
C ILE A 108 8.71 3.03 2.72
N VAL A 109 9.78 2.23 2.77
CA VAL A 109 9.94 1.16 3.78
C VAL A 109 9.94 1.74 5.18
N ALA A 110 10.73 2.79 5.43
CA ALA A 110 10.79 3.44 6.73
C ALA A 110 9.41 3.97 7.18
N MET A 111 8.68 4.64 6.27
CA MET A 111 7.34 5.14 6.54
C MET A 111 6.34 4.00 6.78
N ALA A 112 6.41 2.92 6.00
CA ALA A 112 5.51 1.78 6.12
C ALA A 112 5.73 1.02 7.44
N LEU A 113 6.97 0.82 7.87
CA LEU A 113 7.31 0.22 9.16
C LEU A 113 6.79 1.08 10.33
N TYR A 114 6.99 2.40 10.26
CA TYR A 114 6.46 3.33 11.25
C TYR A 114 4.93 3.28 11.32
N SER A 115 4.27 3.35 10.16
CA SER A 115 2.81 3.29 10.05
C SER A 115 2.24 1.98 10.62
N ARG A 116 2.85 0.83 10.30
CA ARG A 116 2.47 -0.46 10.87
C ARG A 116 2.56 -0.45 12.40
N GLY A 117 3.65 0.06 12.96
CA GLY A 117 3.81 0.20 14.41
C GLY A 117 2.76 1.11 15.05
N CYS A 118 2.38 2.21 14.38
CA CYS A 118 1.29 3.07 14.84
C CYS A 118 -0.06 2.33 14.83
N LEU A 119 -0.35 1.60 13.75
CA LEU A 119 -1.59 0.84 13.61
C LEU A 119 -1.72 -0.25 14.69
N GLN A 120 -0.63 -0.98 14.96
CA GLN A 120 -0.59 -1.99 16.02
C GLN A 120 -0.86 -1.39 17.41
N ARG A 121 -0.22 -0.25 17.71
CA ARG A 121 -0.48 0.48 18.96
C ARG A 121 -1.92 0.95 19.07
N LEU A 122 -2.48 1.57 18.04
CA LEU A 122 -3.87 2.01 18.01
C LEU A 122 -4.84 0.84 18.27
N ARG A 123 -4.62 -0.30 17.61
CA ARG A 123 -5.44 -1.49 17.81
C ARG A 123 -5.41 -1.96 19.27
N GLN A 124 -4.23 -2.01 19.88
CA GLN A 124 -4.06 -2.44 21.27
C GLN A 124 -4.66 -1.45 22.25
N GLU A 125 -4.38 -0.15 22.08
CA GLU A 125 -4.84 0.90 22.98
C GLU A 125 -6.36 1.07 22.97
N LEU A 126 -7.00 0.94 21.80
CA LEU A 126 -8.41 1.23 21.61
C LEU A 126 -9.29 -0.02 21.52
N GLY A 127 -8.69 -1.23 21.50
CA GLY A 127 -9.43 -2.48 21.33
C GLY A 127 -10.20 -2.56 20.01
N LEU A 128 -9.70 -1.92 18.93
CA LEU A 128 -10.41 -1.83 17.65
C LEU A 128 -10.67 -3.21 17.05
N GLN A 129 -11.91 -3.46 16.65
CA GLN A 129 -12.35 -4.67 15.96
C GLN A 129 -12.60 -4.36 14.48
N TYR A 130 -11.83 -4.96 13.59
CA TYR A 130 -11.89 -4.70 12.15
C TYR A 130 -11.43 -5.90 11.31
N ASP A 131 -11.78 -7.10 11.75
CA ASP A 131 -11.47 -8.38 11.08
C ASP A 131 -9.98 -8.57 10.78
N HIS A 132 -9.13 -8.13 11.70
CA HIS A 132 -7.69 -8.18 11.54
C HIS A 132 -7.14 -9.62 11.62
N LEU A 133 -6.35 -10.01 10.61
CA LEU A 133 -5.72 -11.33 10.49
C LEU A 133 -4.21 -11.17 10.28
N GLU A 134 -3.41 -11.73 11.19
CA GLU A 134 -1.93 -11.78 11.09
C GLU A 134 -1.47 -13.12 10.49
N ARG A 135 -1.84 -13.38 9.23
CA ARG A 135 -1.51 -14.61 8.50
C ARG A 135 -0.48 -14.41 7.40
N GLY A 136 0.14 -13.24 7.35
CA GLY A 136 1.04 -12.86 6.26
C GLY A 136 0.30 -12.53 4.97
N ILE A 137 1.09 -12.15 3.96
CA ILE A 137 0.60 -11.92 2.59
C ILE A 137 1.47 -12.73 1.64
N LEU A 138 0.83 -13.50 0.77
CA LEU A 138 1.45 -14.23 -0.32
C LEU A 138 1.24 -13.47 -1.63
N HIS A 139 2.32 -13.05 -2.28
CA HIS A 139 2.33 -12.55 -3.65
C HIS A 139 2.69 -13.70 -4.59
N ILE A 140 1.85 -14.00 -5.56
CA ILE A 140 2.08 -15.06 -6.54
C ILE A 140 2.45 -14.47 -7.91
N TYR A 141 3.23 -15.21 -8.69
CA TYR A 141 3.66 -14.84 -10.02
C TYR A 141 3.34 -15.95 -11.01
N THR A 142 2.84 -15.54 -12.17
CA THR A 142 2.55 -16.42 -13.30
C THR A 142 3.49 -16.18 -14.49
N ASP A 143 4.30 -15.12 -14.43
CA ASP A 143 5.31 -14.76 -15.43
C ASP A 143 6.72 -14.87 -14.84
N ARG A 144 7.63 -15.54 -15.58
CA ARG A 144 9.02 -15.77 -15.13
C ARG A 144 9.85 -14.49 -15.09
N GLU A 145 9.64 -13.58 -16.05
CA GLU A 145 10.37 -12.32 -16.12
C GLU A 145 9.97 -11.42 -14.95
N GLU A 146 8.66 -11.32 -14.68
CA GLU A 146 8.15 -10.56 -13.54
C GLU A 146 8.62 -11.13 -12.20
N PHE A 147 8.65 -12.47 -12.07
CA PHE A 147 9.15 -13.12 -10.86
C PHE A 147 10.64 -12.85 -10.64
N SER A 148 11.46 -12.88 -11.71
CA SER A 148 12.89 -12.58 -11.62
C SER A 148 13.14 -11.15 -11.13
N VAL A 149 12.43 -10.16 -11.71
CA VAL A 149 12.52 -8.77 -11.28
C VAL A 149 12.09 -8.60 -9.81
N ALA A 150 11.02 -9.28 -9.43
CA ALA A 150 10.51 -9.23 -8.06
C ALA A 150 11.46 -9.89 -7.05
N MET A 151 12.26 -10.89 -7.44
CA MET A 151 13.28 -11.49 -6.60
C MET A 151 14.41 -10.50 -6.26
N GLU A 152 14.86 -9.70 -7.23
CA GLU A 152 15.86 -8.65 -7.00
C GLU A 152 15.33 -7.61 -5.99
N ALA A 153 14.11 -7.10 -6.23
CA ALA A 153 13.47 -6.15 -5.31
C ALA A 153 13.25 -6.73 -3.90
N ALA A 154 12.90 -8.02 -3.80
CA ALA A 154 12.75 -8.70 -2.51
C ALA A 154 14.07 -8.80 -1.76
N GLN A 155 15.20 -8.97 -2.47
CA GLN A 155 16.52 -8.96 -1.86
C GLN A 155 16.87 -7.59 -1.27
N ASP A 156 16.63 -6.52 -2.03
CA ASP A 156 16.85 -5.15 -1.55
C ASP A 156 15.98 -4.84 -0.32
N MET A 157 14.71 -5.24 -0.34
CA MET A 157 13.81 -5.06 0.80
C MET A 157 14.27 -5.83 2.04
N ARG A 158 14.85 -7.03 1.89
CA ARG A 158 15.41 -7.77 3.03
C ARG A 158 16.58 -7.03 3.67
N HIS A 159 17.44 -6.38 2.87
CA HIS A 159 18.52 -5.53 3.41
C HIS A 159 17.96 -4.32 4.20
N LEU A 160 16.74 -3.90 3.92
CA LEU A 160 16.03 -2.87 4.69
C LEU A 160 15.26 -3.41 5.91
N GLY A 161 15.42 -4.69 6.24
CA GLY A 161 14.84 -5.31 7.44
C GLY A 161 13.42 -5.89 7.24
N LEU A 162 12.98 -6.09 5.99
CA LEU A 162 11.71 -6.75 5.71
C LEU A 162 11.86 -8.27 5.63
N ASP A 163 10.84 -8.98 6.11
CA ASP A 163 10.77 -10.45 6.10
C ASP A 163 10.12 -11.01 4.81
N ARG A 164 10.40 -10.41 3.67
CA ARG A 164 9.91 -10.87 2.36
C ARG A 164 10.73 -12.06 1.87
N LEU A 165 10.16 -13.25 1.94
CA LEU A 165 10.80 -14.52 1.56
C LEU A 165 10.36 -14.93 0.16
N THR A 166 11.32 -15.28 -0.69
CA THR A 166 11.02 -15.94 -1.98
C THR A 166 10.66 -17.40 -1.70
N VAL A 167 9.57 -17.86 -2.29
CA VAL A 167 9.03 -19.21 -2.12
C VAL A 167 8.73 -19.85 -3.48
N ASP A 168 8.88 -21.17 -3.53
CA ASP A 168 8.58 -21.98 -4.70
C ASP A 168 7.06 -22.26 -4.82
N THR A 169 6.65 -22.85 -5.92
CA THR A 169 5.25 -23.21 -6.18
C THR A 169 4.70 -24.15 -5.13
N GLU A 170 5.47 -25.16 -4.68
CA GLU A 170 5.02 -26.10 -3.65
C GLU A 170 4.70 -25.38 -2.34
N THR A 171 5.55 -24.45 -1.94
CA THR A 171 5.34 -23.62 -0.74
C THR A 171 4.14 -22.68 -0.92
N CYS A 172 3.94 -22.10 -2.10
CA CYS A 172 2.73 -21.31 -2.39
C CYS A 172 1.46 -22.13 -2.17
N LEU A 173 1.40 -23.37 -2.67
CA LEU A 173 0.26 -24.27 -2.50
C LEU A 173 0.02 -24.69 -1.04
N LYS A 174 1.09 -24.79 -0.24
CA LYS A 174 0.96 -25.07 1.21
C LYS A 174 0.41 -23.88 1.97
N ILE A 175 0.77 -22.65 1.58
CA ILE A 175 0.29 -21.41 2.21
C ILE A 175 -1.17 -21.15 1.81
N GLU A 176 -1.49 -21.30 0.52
CA GLU A 176 -2.82 -21.07 -0.04
C GLU A 176 -3.27 -22.28 -0.89
N PRO A 177 -3.97 -23.25 -0.26
CA PRO A 177 -4.41 -24.46 -0.95
C PRO A 177 -5.39 -24.22 -2.11
N ALA A 178 -6.11 -23.08 -2.13
CA ALA A 178 -7.00 -22.75 -3.24
C ALA A 178 -6.27 -22.61 -4.59
N LEU A 179 -4.95 -22.35 -4.58
CA LEU A 179 -4.12 -22.29 -5.78
C LEU A 179 -3.92 -23.67 -6.46
N ALA A 180 -4.26 -24.76 -5.79
CA ALA A 180 -4.17 -26.13 -6.35
C ALA A 180 -5.07 -26.36 -7.56
N GLY A 181 -6.01 -25.44 -7.85
CA GLY A 181 -6.86 -25.51 -9.05
C GLY A 181 -6.12 -25.23 -10.37
N ALA A 182 -4.95 -24.56 -10.35
CA ALA A 182 -4.16 -24.26 -11.53
C ALA A 182 -2.65 -24.09 -11.17
N PRO A 183 -2.01 -25.15 -10.63
CA PRO A 183 -0.63 -25.06 -10.16
C PRO A 183 0.38 -24.83 -11.30
N GLU A 184 0.06 -25.23 -12.51
CA GLU A 184 0.88 -25.07 -13.72
C GLU A 184 1.05 -23.59 -14.13
N LEU A 185 0.17 -22.71 -13.70
CA LEU A 185 0.27 -21.28 -13.94
C LEU A 185 1.25 -20.60 -13.00
N LEU A 186 1.62 -21.24 -11.88
CA LEU A 186 2.47 -20.63 -10.87
C LEU A 186 3.95 -20.81 -11.20
N VAL A 187 4.70 -19.72 -11.14
CA VAL A 187 6.17 -19.72 -11.25
C VAL A 187 6.82 -19.73 -9.87
N GLY A 188 6.19 -19.09 -8.90
CA GLY A 188 6.64 -18.96 -7.52
C GLY A 188 5.94 -17.79 -6.83
N GLY A 189 6.46 -17.40 -5.66
CA GLY A 189 5.88 -16.32 -4.88
C GLY A 189 6.86 -15.62 -3.94
N HIS A 190 6.33 -14.59 -3.29
CA HIS A 190 6.94 -13.96 -2.12
C HIS A 190 5.97 -13.99 -0.95
N TYR A 191 6.45 -14.48 0.17
CA TYR A 191 5.66 -14.52 1.41
C TYR A 191 6.26 -13.58 2.45
N THR A 192 5.42 -12.69 3.00
CA THR A 192 5.77 -11.76 4.08
C THR A 192 4.97 -12.11 5.31
N ARG A 193 5.60 -12.74 6.29
CA ARG A 193 4.93 -13.21 7.52
C ARG A 193 4.38 -12.08 8.38
N SER A 194 5.11 -10.96 8.45
CA SER A 194 4.76 -9.80 9.27
C SER A 194 3.64 -8.94 8.67
N ALA A 195 3.19 -9.26 7.45
CA ALA A 195 2.04 -8.61 6.84
C ALA A 195 0.73 -9.14 7.42
N ALA A 196 -0.32 -8.35 7.29
CA ALA A 196 -1.64 -8.68 7.79
C ALA A 196 -2.73 -8.24 6.81
N SER A 197 -3.95 -8.70 7.01
CA SER A 197 -5.13 -8.21 6.31
C SER A 197 -6.19 -7.76 7.30
N ALA A 198 -7.07 -6.85 6.87
CA ALA A 198 -8.12 -6.32 7.72
C ALA A 198 -9.21 -5.61 6.89
N ASP A 199 -10.32 -5.29 7.51
CA ASP A 199 -11.37 -4.47 6.91
C ASP A 199 -11.08 -2.97 7.15
N ALA A 200 -10.66 -2.26 6.11
CA ALA A 200 -10.31 -0.84 6.18
C ALA A 200 -11.54 0.05 6.47
N HIS A 201 -12.73 -0.36 6.03
CA HIS A 201 -13.97 0.36 6.32
C HIS A 201 -14.33 0.27 7.81
N LYS A 202 -14.36 -0.94 8.36
CA LYS A 202 -14.59 -1.15 9.81
C LYS A 202 -13.57 -0.43 10.67
N PHE A 203 -12.28 -0.49 10.29
CA PHE A 203 -11.23 0.25 10.98
C PHE A 203 -11.51 1.75 10.98
N THR A 204 -11.85 2.32 9.81
CA THR A 204 -12.10 3.76 9.67
C THR A 204 -13.31 4.20 10.50
N GLN A 205 -14.38 3.42 10.50
CA GLN A 205 -15.57 3.72 11.30
C GLN A 205 -15.29 3.65 12.80
N ALA A 206 -14.67 2.55 13.26
CA ALA A 206 -14.33 2.37 14.66
C ALA A 206 -13.39 3.50 15.17
N LEU A 207 -12.41 3.91 14.37
CA LEU A 207 -11.53 5.00 14.73
C LEU A 207 -12.23 6.37 14.73
N ALA A 208 -13.20 6.58 13.81
CA ALA A 208 -14.01 7.81 13.79
C ALA A 208 -14.89 7.94 15.06
N GLU A 209 -15.44 6.83 15.56
CA GLU A 209 -16.18 6.80 16.83
C GLU A 209 -15.28 7.16 18.00
N GLN A 210 -14.08 6.61 18.06
CA GLN A 210 -13.10 6.96 19.09
C GLN A 210 -12.70 8.44 19.03
N ALA A 211 -12.50 8.98 17.81
CA ALA A 211 -12.19 10.40 17.64
C ALA A 211 -13.32 11.32 18.15
N ARG A 212 -14.59 10.96 17.90
CA ARG A 212 -15.77 11.69 18.42
C ARG A 212 -15.87 11.65 19.93
N ALA A 213 -15.42 10.56 20.55
CA ALA A 213 -15.49 10.40 22.02
C ALA A 213 -14.53 11.31 22.78
N ILE A 214 -13.48 11.82 22.15
CA ILE A 214 -12.47 12.68 22.79
C ILE A 214 -12.54 14.15 22.37
N GLY A 215 -13.46 14.54 21.46
CA GLY A 215 -13.76 15.94 21.12
C GLY A 215 -13.99 16.22 19.65
#